data_330c764b99bb318b024a0e29d27c2a94
#
_entry.id   330c764b99bb318b024a0e29d27c2a94
#
_cell.length_a   1.000
_cell.length_b   1.000
_cell.length_c   1.000
_cell.angle_alpha   90.00
_cell.angle_beta   90.00
_cell.angle_gamma   90.00
#
_symmetry.space_group_name_H-M   'P 1'
#
loop_
_entity.id
_entity.type
_entity.pdbx_description
1 polymer ?
#
loop_
_entity_poly.entity_id
_entity_poly.type
_entity_poly.pdbx_seq_one_letter_code
_entity_poly.pdbx_strand_id
1 'polypeptide(L)'
;MLSSNSDNTFDPSMVKPTVTLLDELLAHSIRLRDLYTNARRQTSDIEFHHLRLLFDGHYKGQLRLVDVLVDHIRMLGYTDRVLAGVFLQGTQFSYALRGRTSPIRLVRDLLDAHELVLSAACPSAHSDSRDDSPSIPDFAVGQVVLTNDLQSWAISEQLINR
;
A
#
# COMPACT_ATOMS: atom_id res chain seq x y z
N MET A 1 16.88 -42.93 19.52
CA MET A 1 16.77 -41.60 20.14
C MET A 1 17.24 -40.58 19.14
N LEU A 2 16.34 -40.02 18.37
CA LEU A 2 16.64 -39.00 17.37
C LEU A 2 15.74 -37.82 17.69
N SER A 3 16.33 -36.85 18.36
CA SER A 3 15.73 -35.52 18.55
C SER A 3 16.13 -34.66 17.35
N SER A 4 15.28 -34.60 16.35
CA SER A 4 15.37 -33.59 15.29
C SER A 4 14.64 -32.35 15.77
N ASN A 5 15.40 -31.46 16.37
CA ASN A 5 15.00 -30.11 16.69
C ASN A 5 15.08 -29.32 15.38
N SER A 6 13.95 -29.15 14.73
CA SER A 6 13.85 -28.22 13.58
C SER A 6 13.61 -26.84 14.18
N ASP A 7 14.69 -26.25 14.71
CA ASP A 7 14.72 -24.82 15.03
C ASP A 7 14.67 -24.05 13.71
N ASN A 8 13.46 -23.67 13.32
CA ASN A 8 13.22 -22.66 12.31
C ASN A 8 13.61 -21.32 12.92
N THR A 9 14.92 -21.10 13.04
CA THR A 9 15.51 -19.89 13.61
C THR A 9 15.34 -18.78 12.59
N PHE A 10 14.25 -18.02 12.71
CA PHE A 10 14.13 -16.71 12.08
C PHE A 10 15.35 -15.86 12.53
N ASP A 11 16.24 -15.57 11.59
CA ASP A 11 17.40 -14.73 11.86
C ASP A 11 16.95 -13.30 12.17
N PRO A 12 17.17 -12.80 13.42
CA PRO A 12 16.73 -11.46 13.83
C PRO A 12 17.36 -10.34 13.00
N SER A 13 18.48 -10.60 12.31
CA SER A 13 19.14 -9.62 11.45
C SER A 13 18.35 -9.35 10.16
N MET A 14 17.60 -10.34 9.65
CA MET A 14 16.77 -10.22 8.44
C MET A 14 15.37 -9.68 8.74
N VAL A 15 14.87 -9.84 9.95
CA VAL A 15 13.53 -9.42 10.34
C VAL A 15 13.39 -7.89 10.40
N LYS A 16 14.38 -7.17 10.88
CA LYS A 16 14.33 -5.70 11.00
C LYS A 16 14.19 -4.97 9.66
N PRO A 17 14.98 -5.27 8.61
CA PRO A 17 14.80 -4.64 7.29
C PRO A 17 13.43 -4.93 6.69
N THR A 18 12.96 -6.16 6.84
CA THR A 18 11.64 -6.59 6.35
C THR A 18 10.51 -5.82 7.02
N VAL A 19 10.52 -5.69 8.34
CA VAL A 19 9.50 -4.94 9.08
C VAL A 19 9.54 -3.46 8.70
N THR A 20 10.72 -2.88 8.49
CA THR A 20 10.85 -1.49 8.06
C THR A 20 10.23 -1.27 6.68
N LEU A 21 10.44 -2.18 5.75
CA LEU A 21 9.80 -2.13 4.44
C LEU A 21 8.28 -2.25 4.55
N LEU A 22 7.78 -3.21 5.32
CA LEU A 22 6.34 -3.39 5.50
C LEU A 22 5.68 -2.18 6.18
N ASP A 23 6.35 -1.56 7.16
CA ASP A 23 5.90 -0.31 7.80
C ASP A 23 5.80 0.83 6.79
N GLU A 24 6.78 0.97 5.90
CA GLU A 24 6.79 1.99 4.83
C GLU A 24 5.66 1.75 3.82
N LEU A 25 5.48 0.51 3.36
CA LEU A 25 4.39 0.13 2.45
C LEU A 25 3.02 0.33 3.10
N LEU A 26 2.90 0.03 4.39
CA LEU A 26 1.67 0.28 5.16
C LEU A 26 1.36 1.78 5.20
N ALA A 27 2.35 2.62 5.48
CA ALA A 27 2.19 4.07 5.49
C ALA A 27 1.70 4.62 4.14
N HIS A 28 2.30 4.17 3.05
CA HIS A 28 1.90 4.56 1.70
C HIS A 28 0.50 4.06 1.33
N SER A 29 0.14 2.82 1.70
CA SER A 29 -1.20 2.26 1.45
C SER A 29 -2.29 3.00 2.22
N ILE A 30 -2.02 3.39 3.47
CA ILE A 30 -2.92 4.24 4.27
C ILE A 30 -3.10 5.59 3.58
N ARG A 31 -2.02 6.21 3.12
CA ARG A 31 -2.08 7.48 2.39
C ARG A 31 -2.93 7.37 1.12
N LEU A 32 -2.74 6.33 0.31
CA LEU A 32 -3.54 6.09 -0.89
C LEU A 32 -5.01 5.88 -0.56
N ARG A 33 -5.33 5.09 0.46
CA ARG A 33 -6.70 4.91 0.95
C ARG A 33 -7.36 6.25 1.26
N ASP A 34 -6.64 7.14 1.93
CA ASP A 34 -7.17 8.46 2.33
C ASP A 34 -7.32 9.39 1.12
N LEU A 35 -6.38 9.34 0.16
CA LEU A 35 -6.50 10.06 -1.12
C LEU A 35 -7.73 9.60 -1.90
N TYR A 36 -7.98 8.29 -1.99
CA TYR A 36 -9.19 7.75 -2.62
C TYR A 36 -10.47 8.17 -1.89
N THR A 37 -10.44 8.22 -0.55
CA THR A 37 -11.57 8.75 0.24
C THR A 37 -11.90 10.19 -0.14
N ASN A 38 -10.88 11.02 -0.28
CA ASN A 38 -11.05 12.40 -0.72
C ASN A 38 -11.54 12.50 -2.17
N ALA A 39 -10.93 11.74 -3.08
CA ALA A 39 -11.30 11.71 -4.50
C ALA A 39 -12.78 11.31 -4.70
N ARG A 40 -13.26 10.30 -3.98
CA ARG A 40 -14.67 9.88 -4.00
C ARG A 40 -15.63 10.98 -3.56
N ARG A 41 -15.26 11.77 -2.56
CA ARG A 41 -16.09 12.90 -2.09
C ARG A 41 -16.13 14.03 -3.12
N GLN A 42 -15.04 14.29 -3.81
CA GLN A 42 -14.94 15.36 -4.80
C GLN A 42 -15.56 15.00 -6.16
N THR A 43 -15.79 13.72 -6.43
CA THR A 43 -16.45 13.20 -7.65
C THR A 43 -17.90 12.79 -7.40
N SER A 44 -18.60 13.48 -6.50
CA SER A 44 -20.02 13.17 -6.17
C SER A 44 -21.00 13.56 -7.25
N ASP A 45 -20.63 14.46 -8.18
CA ASP A 45 -21.50 14.92 -9.25
C ASP A 45 -21.75 13.82 -10.29
N ILE A 46 -22.93 13.84 -10.91
CA ILE A 46 -23.39 12.83 -11.87
C ILE A 46 -22.44 12.70 -13.06
N GLU A 47 -21.82 13.81 -13.50
CA GLU A 47 -20.88 13.83 -14.61
C GLU A 47 -19.63 12.95 -14.37
N PHE A 48 -19.29 12.71 -13.11
CA PHE A 48 -18.11 11.93 -12.72
C PHE A 48 -18.44 10.58 -12.12
N HIS A 49 -19.65 10.07 -12.36
CA HIS A 49 -20.11 8.83 -11.75
C HIS A 49 -19.18 7.64 -12.01
N HIS A 50 -18.65 7.50 -13.23
CA HIS A 50 -17.71 6.43 -13.58
C HIS A 50 -16.38 6.54 -12.79
N LEU A 51 -15.85 7.77 -12.61
CA LEU A 51 -14.65 8.00 -11.79
C LEU A 51 -14.90 7.66 -10.32
N ARG A 52 -16.08 8.02 -9.83
CA ARG A 52 -16.47 7.70 -8.45
C ARG A 52 -16.52 6.18 -8.21
N LEU A 53 -17.07 5.41 -9.16
CA LEU A 53 -17.08 3.95 -9.07
C LEU A 53 -15.67 3.36 -9.12
N LEU A 54 -14.80 3.89 -9.98
CA LEU A 54 -13.41 3.48 -10.07
C LEU A 54 -12.69 3.76 -8.74
N PHE A 55 -12.81 4.97 -8.21
CA PHE A 55 -12.18 5.34 -6.95
C PHE A 55 -12.73 4.55 -5.75
N ASP A 56 -14.02 4.17 -5.76
CA ASP A 56 -14.61 3.30 -4.74
C ASP A 56 -14.00 1.89 -4.77
N GLY A 57 -13.84 1.32 -5.97
CA GLY A 57 -13.19 0.04 -6.16
C GLY A 57 -11.73 0.06 -5.69
N HIS A 58 -10.99 1.11 -6.05
CA HIS A 58 -9.59 1.28 -5.64
C HIS A 58 -9.43 1.50 -4.14
N TYR A 59 -10.29 2.32 -3.53
CA TYR A 59 -10.37 2.48 -2.07
C TYR A 59 -10.48 1.13 -1.35
N LYS A 60 -11.42 0.27 -1.80
CA LYS A 60 -11.60 -1.06 -1.23
C LYS A 60 -10.37 -1.95 -1.42
N GLY A 61 -9.67 -1.80 -2.54
CA GLY A 61 -8.40 -2.48 -2.80
C GLY A 61 -7.31 -2.06 -1.82
N GLN A 62 -7.14 -0.75 -1.60
CA GLN A 62 -6.18 -0.22 -0.64
C GLN A 62 -6.52 -0.61 0.81
N LEU A 63 -7.80 -0.65 1.17
CA LEU A 63 -8.23 -1.11 2.48
C LEU A 63 -7.79 -2.57 2.74
N ARG A 64 -7.98 -3.46 1.76
CA ARG A 64 -7.52 -4.86 1.86
C ARG A 64 -5.99 -4.96 1.96
N LEU A 65 -5.23 -4.12 1.25
CA LEU A 65 -3.77 -4.10 1.38
C LEU A 65 -3.32 -3.67 2.78
N VAL A 66 -3.98 -2.68 3.36
CA VAL A 66 -3.70 -2.26 4.74
C VAL A 66 -3.91 -3.44 5.70
N ASP A 67 -5.01 -4.19 5.56
CA ASP A 67 -5.28 -5.37 6.39
C ASP A 67 -4.19 -6.44 6.21
N VAL A 68 -3.81 -6.76 4.97
CA VAL A 68 -2.76 -7.74 4.65
C VAL A 68 -1.42 -7.33 5.27
N LEU A 69 -1.01 -6.07 5.13
CA LEU A 69 0.26 -5.57 5.67
C LEU A 69 0.27 -5.60 7.20
N VAL A 70 -0.84 -5.17 7.83
CA VAL A 70 -1.01 -5.23 9.29
C VAL A 70 -0.86 -6.66 9.80
N ASP A 71 -1.51 -7.63 9.16
CA ASP A 71 -1.46 -9.02 9.57
C ASP A 71 -0.05 -9.61 9.42
N HIS A 72 0.68 -9.28 8.34
CA HIS A 72 2.07 -9.71 8.16
C HIS A 72 3.01 -9.12 9.21
N ILE A 73 2.88 -7.83 9.53
CA ILE A 73 3.67 -7.18 10.59
C ILE A 73 3.39 -7.83 11.96
N ARG A 74 2.13 -8.17 12.24
CA ARG A 74 1.73 -8.88 13.47
C ARG A 74 2.34 -10.29 13.53
N MET A 75 2.32 -11.04 12.43
CA MET A 75 2.93 -12.37 12.36
C MET A 75 4.43 -12.33 12.65
N LEU A 76 5.11 -11.22 12.32
CA LEU A 76 6.51 -10.99 12.65
C LEU A 76 6.73 -10.56 14.10
N GLY A 77 5.67 -10.43 14.92
CA GLY A 77 5.76 -10.11 16.35
C GLY A 77 5.81 -8.61 16.69
N TYR A 78 5.51 -7.72 15.71
CA TYR A 78 5.62 -6.26 15.87
C TYR A 78 4.26 -5.56 16.03
N THR A 79 3.39 -6.10 16.84
CA THR A 79 2.01 -5.59 17.06
C THR A 79 1.97 -4.14 17.54
N ASP A 80 2.87 -3.73 18.43
CA ASP A 80 2.87 -2.39 19.02
C ASP A 80 3.22 -1.31 17.98
N ARG A 81 4.09 -1.61 17.02
CA ARG A 81 4.47 -0.68 15.94
C ARG A 81 3.31 -0.40 14.99
N VAL A 82 2.52 -1.40 14.67
CA VAL A 82 1.33 -1.25 13.82
C VAL A 82 0.35 -0.27 14.43
N LEU A 83 0.07 -0.42 15.73
CA LEU A 83 -0.85 0.47 16.45
C LEU A 83 -0.35 1.92 16.43
N ALA A 84 0.94 2.14 16.74
CA ALA A 84 1.54 3.48 16.73
C ALA A 84 1.53 4.10 15.32
N GLY A 85 1.92 3.36 14.29
CA GLY A 85 1.97 3.83 12.89
C GLY A 85 0.59 4.19 12.34
N VAL A 86 -0.40 3.35 12.54
CA VAL A 86 -1.78 3.59 12.07
C VAL A 86 -2.43 4.78 12.77
N PHE A 87 -2.22 4.92 14.10
CA PHE A 87 -2.77 6.04 14.86
C PHE A 87 -2.10 7.38 14.54
N LEU A 88 -0.77 7.42 14.45
CA LEU A 88 -0.03 8.65 14.19
C LEU A 88 -0.28 9.20 12.78
N GLN A 89 -0.45 8.35 11.79
CA GLN A 89 -0.71 8.80 10.42
C GLN A 89 -2.17 9.21 10.20
N GLY A 90 -3.12 8.60 10.88
CA GLY A 90 -4.53 9.00 10.84
C GLY A 90 -4.78 10.41 11.37
N THR A 91 -3.90 10.94 12.23
CA THR A 91 -4.02 12.30 12.79
C THR A 91 -3.31 13.38 11.98
N GLN A 92 -2.35 13.03 11.11
CA GLN A 92 -1.59 14.02 10.33
C GLN A 92 -2.24 14.37 8.97
N PHE A 93 -3.14 13.55 8.47
CA PHE A 93 -3.84 13.83 7.21
C PHE A 93 -5.18 14.53 7.44
N SER A 94 -5.16 15.64 8.17
CA SER A 94 -6.17 16.66 7.98
C SER A 94 -5.98 17.23 6.56
N TYR A 95 -6.55 16.57 5.56
CA TYR A 95 -6.92 17.25 4.32
C TYR A 95 -8.06 18.21 4.65
N ALA A 96 -7.77 19.11 5.61
CA ALA A 96 -8.60 20.23 5.90
C ALA A 96 -8.78 21.01 4.60
N LEU A 97 -9.98 20.85 3.98
CA LEU A 97 -10.60 21.90 3.19
C LEU A 97 -9.71 22.49 2.07
N ARG A 98 -8.98 21.66 1.32
CA ARG A 98 -8.58 22.11 -0.01
C ARG A 98 -9.85 22.19 -0.83
N GLY A 99 -10.15 23.37 -1.32
CA GLY A 99 -11.30 23.64 -2.18
C GLY A 99 -11.43 22.61 -3.31
N ARG A 100 -12.55 22.62 -4.02
CA ARG A 100 -12.80 21.66 -5.12
C ARG A 100 -11.58 21.57 -6.04
N THR A 101 -11.01 20.38 -6.11
CA THR A 101 -9.88 20.07 -6.99
C THR A 101 -10.43 19.53 -8.31
N SER A 102 -9.85 19.90 -9.44
CA SER A 102 -10.30 19.33 -10.72
C SER A 102 -10.09 17.81 -10.77
N PRO A 103 -10.98 17.05 -11.42
CA PRO A 103 -10.83 15.60 -11.55
C PRO A 103 -9.48 15.16 -12.13
N ILE A 104 -8.96 15.91 -13.11
CA ILE A 104 -7.64 15.64 -13.70
C ILE A 104 -6.53 15.75 -12.64
N ARG A 105 -6.61 16.74 -11.78
CA ARG A 105 -5.62 16.90 -10.71
C ARG A 105 -5.72 15.78 -9.67
N LEU A 106 -6.95 15.36 -9.32
CA LEU A 106 -7.14 14.20 -8.43
C LEU A 106 -6.49 12.93 -9.01
N VAL A 107 -6.68 12.70 -10.31
CA VAL A 107 -6.07 11.56 -11.01
C VAL A 107 -4.54 11.64 -10.95
N ARG A 108 -3.94 12.80 -11.21
CA ARG A 108 -2.49 12.98 -11.12
C ARG A 108 -1.95 12.77 -9.72
N ASP A 109 -2.58 13.37 -8.71
CA ASP A 109 -2.18 13.21 -7.30
C ASP A 109 -2.24 11.73 -6.87
N LEU A 110 -3.21 10.96 -7.39
CA LEU A 110 -3.30 9.52 -7.16
C LEU A 110 -2.20 8.75 -7.90
N LEU A 111 -1.88 9.09 -9.15
CA LEU A 111 -0.79 8.45 -9.90
C LEU A 111 0.56 8.66 -9.22
N ASP A 112 0.86 9.90 -8.80
CA ASP A 112 2.08 10.22 -8.06
C ASP A 112 2.19 9.40 -6.76
N ALA A 113 1.06 9.21 -6.07
CA ALA A 113 1.04 8.40 -4.86
C ALA A 113 1.25 6.90 -5.15
N HIS A 114 0.72 6.36 -6.24
CA HIS A 114 0.99 4.99 -6.68
C HIS A 114 2.45 4.78 -7.05
N GLU A 115 3.07 5.74 -7.73
CA GLU A 115 4.49 5.69 -8.09
C GLU A 115 5.37 5.60 -6.85
N LEU A 116 5.05 6.35 -5.79
CA LEU A 116 5.77 6.28 -4.51
C LEU A 116 5.67 4.88 -3.88
N VAL A 117 4.48 4.26 -3.90
CA VAL A 117 4.31 2.89 -3.37
C VAL A 117 5.12 1.89 -4.18
N LEU A 118 5.03 1.96 -5.51
CA LEU A 118 5.74 1.03 -6.40
C LEU A 118 7.26 1.18 -6.27
N SER A 119 7.75 2.41 -6.14
CA SER A 119 9.17 2.69 -5.90
C SER A 119 9.65 2.14 -4.55
N ALA A 120 8.84 2.25 -3.51
CA ALA A 120 9.16 1.70 -2.19
C ALA A 120 9.10 0.15 -2.18
N ALA A 121 8.17 -0.44 -2.93
CA ALA A 121 8.02 -1.89 -3.02
C ALA A 121 9.09 -2.58 -3.87
N CYS A 122 9.76 -1.84 -4.77
CA CYS A 122 10.85 -2.32 -5.61
C CYS A 122 12.20 -1.74 -5.15
N PRO A 123 12.64 -1.95 -3.90
CA PRO A 123 13.98 -1.54 -3.48
C PRO A 123 15.00 -2.42 -4.18
N SER A 124 15.48 -1.93 -5.32
CA SER A 124 16.63 -2.48 -6.06
C SER A 124 16.60 -4.00 -6.30
N ALA A 125 16.42 -4.37 -7.55
CA ALA A 125 16.74 -5.71 -8.11
C ALA A 125 18.24 -6.10 -7.95
N HIS A 126 18.89 -5.74 -6.85
CA HIS A 126 20.33 -5.84 -6.63
C HIS A 126 20.70 -6.64 -5.37
N SER A 127 19.76 -7.32 -4.72
CA SER A 127 20.17 -8.35 -3.77
C SER A 127 20.23 -9.70 -4.50
N ASP A 128 21.43 -10.05 -4.92
CA ASP A 128 21.81 -11.39 -5.44
C ASP A 128 21.66 -12.48 -4.36
N SER A 129 20.55 -12.61 -3.73
CA SER A 129 20.26 -13.75 -2.87
C SER A 129 19.40 -14.75 -3.64
N ARG A 130 20.10 -15.69 -4.27
CA ARG A 130 19.53 -16.90 -4.86
C ARG A 130 19.03 -17.85 -3.76
N ASP A 131 17.95 -17.49 -3.13
CA ASP A 131 17.19 -18.45 -2.33
C ASP A 131 15.76 -18.50 -2.90
N ASP A 132 15.47 -19.54 -3.67
CA ASP A 132 14.25 -19.73 -4.47
C ASP A 132 12.98 -20.01 -3.61
N SER A 133 13.03 -19.81 -2.30
CA SER A 133 11.86 -19.94 -1.44
C SER A 133 11.17 -18.61 -1.27
N PRO A 134 9.91 -18.42 -1.77
CA PRO A 134 9.17 -17.20 -1.52
C PRO A 134 8.98 -17.00 -0.02
N SER A 135 9.61 -15.99 0.53
CA SER A 135 9.44 -15.62 1.93
C SER A 135 8.05 -15.01 2.15
N ILE A 136 7.53 -15.11 3.37
CA ILE A 136 6.23 -14.49 3.73
C ILE A 136 6.18 -13.00 3.36
N PRO A 137 7.27 -12.20 3.50
CA PRO A 137 7.31 -10.82 3.03
C PRO A 137 7.08 -10.67 1.53
N ASP A 138 7.58 -11.61 0.70
CA ASP A 138 7.46 -11.55 -0.75
C ASP A 138 6.00 -11.62 -1.19
N PHE A 139 5.17 -12.38 -0.48
CA PHE A 139 3.74 -12.43 -0.77
C PHE A 139 3.06 -11.08 -0.52
N ALA A 140 3.30 -10.44 0.63
CA ALA A 140 2.70 -9.16 0.97
C ALA A 140 3.18 -8.05 0.01
N VAL A 141 4.47 -7.99 -0.27
CA VAL A 141 5.07 -7.07 -1.23
C VAL A 141 4.50 -7.31 -2.63
N GLY A 142 4.40 -8.56 -3.07
CA GLY A 142 3.80 -8.93 -4.35
C GLY A 142 2.35 -8.46 -4.48
N GLN A 143 1.54 -8.58 -3.42
CA GLN A 143 0.16 -8.06 -3.40
C GLN A 143 0.13 -6.54 -3.52
N VAL A 144 1.05 -5.84 -2.85
CA VAL A 144 1.18 -4.38 -2.95
C VAL A 144 1.51 -3.97 -4.38
N VAL A 145 2.52 -4.58 -4.99
CA VAL A 145 2.96 -4.28 -6.37
C VAL A 145 1.81 -4.52 -7.34
N LEU A 146 1.23 -5.73 -7.35
CA LEU A 146 0.16 -6.09 -8.27
C LEU A 146 -1.05 -5.16 -8.16
N THR A 147 -1.50 -4.88 -6.95
CA THR A 147 -2.68 -4.03 -6.74
C THR A 147 -2.42 -2.59 -7.20
N ASN A 148 -1.24 -2.04 -6.86
CA ASN A 148 -0.92 -0.65 -7.20
C ASN A 148 -0.64 -0.47 -8.69
N ASP A 149 -0.01 -1.44 -9.34
CA ASP A 149 0.24 -1.43 -10.78
C ASP A 149 -1.08 -1.45 -11.57
N LEU A 150 -1.99 -2.37 -11.23
CA LEU A 150 -3.31 -2.44 -11.86
C LEU A 150 -4.15 -1.18 -11.63
N GLN A 151 -4.12 -0.61 -10.43
CA GLN A 151 -4.86 0.61 -10.10
C GLN A 151 -4.27 1.82 -10.82
N SER A 152 -2.95 1.95 -10.84
CA SER A 152 -2.24 2.99 -11.57
C SER A 152 -2.57 2.96 -13.06
N TRP A 153 -2.51 1.79 -13.68
CA TRP A 153 -2.90 1.61 -15.08
C TRP A 153 -4.34 2.06 -15.32
N ALA A 154 -5.31 1.59 -14.54
CA ALA A 154 -6.72 1.93 -14.71
C ALA A 154 -7.00 3.44 -14.55
N ILE A 155 -6.24 4.14 -13.70
CA ILE A 155 -6.36 5.59 -13.51
C ILE A 155 -5.71 6.33 -14.68
N SER A 156 -4.55 5.87 -15.17
CA SER A 156 -3.85 6.52 -16.29
C SER A 156 -4.72 6.56 -17.57
N GLU A 157 -5.52 5.52 -17.81
CA GLU A 157 -6.50 5.47 -18.91
C GLU A 157 -7.51 6.64 -18.84
N GLN A 158 -7.80 7.17 -17.66
CA GLN A 158 -8.71 8.30 -17.49
C GLN A 158 -8.11 9.64 -17.96
N LEU A 159 -6.79 9.72 -18.15
CA LEU A 159 -6.11 10.89 -18.71
C LEU A 159 -6.06 10.85 -20.24
N ILE A 160 -6.11 9.66 -20.84
CA ILE A 160 -5.95 9.46 -22.29
C ILE A 160 -7.30 9.60 -23.01
N ASN A 161 -8.40 9.16 -22.39
CA ASN A 161 -9.72 9.08 -22.98
C ASN A 161 -10.57 10.36 -22.86
N ARG A 162 -9.91 11.54 -22.74
CA ARG A 162 -10.61 12.84 -22.70
C ARG A 162 -10.21 13.77 -23.82
#